data_a5753645584c6b62c5d1ebc2f903d25c
#
_entry.id   a5753645584c6b62c5d1ebc2f903d25c
#
_cell.length_a   1.000
_cell.length_b   1.000
_cell.length_c   1.000
_cell.angle_alpha   90.00
_cell.angle_beta   90.00
_cell.angle_gamma   90.00
#
_symmetry.space_group_name_H-M   'P 1'
#
loop_
_entity.id
_entity.type
_entity.pdbx_description
1 polymer ?
#
loop_
_entity_poly.entity_id
_entity_poly.type
_entity_poly.pdbx_seq_one_letter_code
_entity_poly.pdbx_strand_id
1 'polypeptide(L)'
;MPAKTYVQATINGEHTDFLCEPRQSLLEVLRDVIGLTGTKEGCNDGNCGACTIILDGRIVTPCLVLAVEAEGKEMTTIEGIANGSTLHPIQQSFLENAALQCGICTPGFIVATKALLDENPDPTEHEIRFWLANNLCRCTGYDKIIRAVQDAATTMQGAKA
;
A
#
# COMPACT_ATOMS: atom_id res chain seq x y z
N MET A 1 3.05 -33.12 2.86
CA MET A 1 3.09 -31.64 2.84
C MET A 1 2.93 -31.22 1.41
N PRO A 2 2.16 -30.17 1.07
CA PRO A 2 2.09 -29.68 -0.30
C PRO A 2 3.50 -29.23 -0.75
N ALA A 3 3.80 -29.45 -2.02
CA ALA A 3 5.08 -29.02 -2.60
C ALA A 3 5.11 -27.48 -2.56
N LYS A 4 6.21 -26.91 -2.05
CA LYS A 4 6.43 -25.46 -2.08
C LYS A 4 7.04 -25.06 -3.41
N THR A 5 6.63 -23.90 -3.90
CA THR A 5 7.15 -23.25 -5.10
C THR A 5 8.16 -22.19 -4.68
N TYR A 6 9.29 -22.15 -5.36
CA TYR A 6 10.29 -21.10 -5.21
C TYR A 6 9.90 -19.91 -6.09
N VAL A 7 9.92 -18.72 -5.54
CA VAL A 7 9.52 -17.46 -6.19
C VAL A 7 10.59 -16.41 -5.94
N GLN A 8 10.95 -15.68 -6.98
CA GLN A 8 11.87 -14.54 -6.94
C GLN A 8 11.13 -13.26 -7.33
N ALA A 9 11.26 -12.22 -6.52
CA ALA A 9 10.61 -10.93 -6.77
C ALA A 9 11.49 -9.78 -6.30
N THR A 10 11.22 -8.57 -6.76
CA THR A 10 11.81 -7.35 -6.20
C THR A 10 10.81 -6.71 -5.26
N ILE A 11 11.14 -6.61 -3.96
CA ILE A 11 10.27 -6.08 -2.93
C ILE A 11 10.93 -4.84 -2.33
N ASN A 12 10.28 -3.68 -2.44
CA ASN A 12 10.81 -2.41 -1.94
C ASN A 12 12.22 -2.09 -2.47
N GLY A 13 12.50 -2.49 -3.73
CA GLY A 13 13.80 -2.29 -4.38
C GLY A 13 14.84 -3.37 -4.06
N GLU A 14 14.54 -4.35 -3.22
CA GLU A 14 15.44 -5.44 -2.84
C GLU A 14 15.04 -6.75 -3.50
N HIS A 15 16.04 -7.47 -4.05
CA HIS A 15 15.84 -8.83 -4.58
C HIS A 15 15.52 -9.77 -3.43
N THR A 16 14.37 -10.41 -3.48
CA THR A 16 13.85 -11.25 -2.40
C THR A 16 13.38 -12.60 -2.93
N ASP A 17 13.90 -13.67 -2.34
CA ASP A 17 13.50 -15.05 -2.63
C ASP A 17 12.61 -15.59 -1.51
N PHE A 18 11.58 -16.35 -1.87
CA PHE A 18 10.74 -17.00 -0.86
C PHE A 18 10.17 -18.34 -1.37
N LEU A 19 9.74 -19.16 -0.44
CA LEU A 19 9.03 -20.41 -0.70
C LEU A 19 7.58 -20.26 -0.27
N CYS A 20 6.63 -20.53 -1.16
CA CYS A 20 5.22 -20.51 -0.86
C CYS A 20 4.50 -21.79 -1.31
N GLU A 21 3.38 -22.11 -0.68
CA GLU A 21 2.44 -23.08 -1.22
C GLU A 21 1.69 -22.44 -2.41
N PRO A 22 1.35 -23.20 -3.48
CA PRO A 22 0.67 -22.63 -4.65
C PRO A 22 -0.66 -21.93 -4.36
N ARG A 23 -1.30 -22.27 -3.23
CA ARG A 23 -2.58 -21.70 -2.78
C ARG A 23 -2.45 -20.48 -1.89
N GLN A 24 -1.24 -20.16 -1.41
CA GLN A 24 -1.06 -19.01 -0.51
C GLN A 24 -1.30 -17.70 -1.25
N SER A 25 -2.01 -16.79 -0.58
CA SER A 25 -2.12 -15.42 -1.06
C SER A 25 -0.78 -14.69 -0.91
N LEU A 26 -0.58 -13.69 -1.74
CA LEU A 26 0.59 -12.81 -1.64
C LEU A 26 0.59 -12.06 -0.29
N LEU A 27 -0.60 -11.74 0.26
CA LEU A 27 -0.72 -11.14 1.59
C LEU A 27 -0.15 -12.05 2.69
N GLU A 28 -0.54 -13.34 2.70
CA GLU A 28 0.01 -14.32 3.67
C GLU A 28 1.53 -14.42 3.56
N VAL A 29 2.07 -14.48 2.35
CA VAL A 29 3.52 -14.58 2.16
C VAL A 29 4.25 -13.32 2.60
N LEU A 30 3.77 -12.13 2.23
CA LEU A 30 4.37 -10.87 2.68
C LEU A 30 4.45 -10.80 4.21
N ARG A 31 3.39 -11.19 4.91
CA ARG A 31 3.29 -11.08 6.37
C ARG A 31 3.99 -12.19 7.12
N ASP A 32 3.74 -13.46 6.72
CA ASP A 32 4.07 -14.63 7.55
C ASP A 32 5.38 -15.30 7.12
N VAL A 33 5.81 -15.11 5.86
CA VAL A 33 7.03 -15.70 5.31
C VAL A 33 8.16 -14.66 5.26
N ILE A 34 7.87 -13.48 4.70
CA ILE A 34 8.86 -12.40 4.51
C ILE A 34 8.95 -11.52 5.74
N GLY A 35 7.86 -11.39 6.53
CA GLY A 35 7.84 -10.60 7.76
C GLY A 35 7.46 -9.12 7.55
N LEU A 36 6.97 -8.74 6.36
CA LEU A 36 6.47 -7.39 6.06
C LEU A 36 5.05 -7.21 6.59
N THR A 37 4.92 -6.98 7.88
CA THR A 37 3.64 -6.93 8.61
C THR A 37 2.88 -5.60 8.47
N GLY A 38 3.47 -4.61 7.84
CA GLY A 38 2.84 -3.30 7.57
C GLY A 38 1.66 -3.41 6.63
N THR A 39 1.68 -4.31 5.66
CA THR A 39 0.52 -4.67 4.84
C THR A 39 -0.51 -5.39 5.71
N LYS A 40 -1.70 -4.80 5.91
CA LYS A 40 -2.66 -5.26 6.92
C LYS A 40 -3.75 -6.15 6.34
N GLU A 41 -4.08 -7.23 7.07
CA GLU A 41 -5.26 -8.04 6.79
C GLU A 41 -6.48 -7.42 7.49
N GLY A 42 -7.43 -6.91 6.69
CA GLY A 42 -8.68 -6.34 7.21
C GLY A 42 -9.89 -7.23 6.92
N CYS A 43 -10.02 -7.77 5.73
CA CYS A 43 -11.16 -8.59 5.31
C CYS A 43 -10.78 -9.94 4.69
N ASN A 44 -9.63 -10.01 4.03
CA ASN A 44 -9.12 -11.17 3.30
C ASN A 44 -10.01 -11.66 2.12
N ASP A 45 -10.84 -10.76 1.60
CA ASP A 45 -11.80 -11.01 0.50
C ASP A 45 -11.82 -9.91 -0.57
N GLY A 46 -10.82 -9.00 -0.55
CA GLY A 46 -10.64 -7.94 -1.55
C GLY A 46 -11.48 -6.68 -1.34
N ASN A 47 -12.35 -6.61 -0.33
CA ASN A 47 -13.32 -5.52 -0.19
C ASN A 47 -12.80 -4.27 0.54
N CYS A 48 -11.81 -4.39 1.44
CA CYS A 48 -11.47 -3.29 2.36
C CYS A 48 -10.24 -2.46 1.98
N GLY A 49 -9.37 -2.94 1.11
CA GLY A 49 -8.16 -2.24 0.69
C GLY A 49 -7.09 -2.01 1.76
N ALA A 50 -7.24 -2.54 2.99
CA ALA A 50 -6.23 -2.38 4.04
C ALA A 50 -4.87 -3.02 3.67
N CYS A 51 -4.90 -4.01 2.79
CA CYS A 51 -3.72 -4.71 2.30
C CYS A 51 -3.13 -4.13 1.01
N THR A 52 -3.63 -3.01 0.48
CA THR A 52 -3.16 -2.43 -0.79
C THR A 52 -1.64 -2.33 -0.86
N ILE A 53 -1.08 -2.83 -1.96
CA ILE A 53 0.31 -2.68 -2.38
C ILE A 53 0.36 -2.16 -3.83
N ILE A 54 1.53 -1.73 -4.28
CA ILE A 54 1.80 -1.49 -5.71
C ILE A 54 2.51 -2.73 -6.24
N LEU A 55 2.01 -3.29 -7.33
CA LEU A 55 2.58 -4.44 -8.05
C LEU A 55 2.73 -4.08 -9.53
N ASP A 56 3.95 -4.08 -10.04
CA ASP A 56 4.28 -3.63 -11.40
C ASP A 56 3.62 -2.27 -11.75
N GLY A 57 3.70 -1.31 -10.83
CA GLY A 57 3.17 0.06 -10.98
C GLY A 57 1.64 0.18 -10.80
N ARG A 58 0.93 -0.88 -10.44
CA ARG A 58 -0.54 -0.86 -10.24
C ARG A 58 -0.92 -1.21 -8.82
N ILE A 59 -1.93 -0.53 -8.27
CA ILE A 59 -2.49 -0.90 -6.98
C ILE A 59 -3.25 -2.23 -7.08
N VAL A 60 -2.97 -3.14 -6.15
CA VAL A 60 -3.65 -4.43 -6.02
C VAL A 60 -3.96 -4.73 -4.56
N THR A 61 -4.91 -5.63 -4.33
CA THR A 61 -5.22 -6.20 -3.01
C THR A 61 -4.59 -7.60 -2.92
N PRO A 62 -3.41 -7.76 -2.32
CA PRO A 62 -2.64 -9.01 -2.33
C PRO A 62 -3.33 -10.18 -1.62
N CYS A 63 -4.43 -9.96 -0.90
CA CYS A 63 -5.27 -11.04 -0.39
C CYS A 63 -5.99 -11.84 -1.51
N LEU A 64 -6.11 -11.26 -2.73
CA LEU A 64 -6.69 -11.91 -3.90
C LEU A 64 -5.65 -12.28 -4.99
N VAL A 65 -4.37 -12.03 -4.73
CA VAL A 65 -3.27 -12.39 -5.63
C VAL A 65 -2.58 -13.63 -5.08
N LEU A 66 -2.35 -14.64 -5.91
CA LEU A 66 -1.56 -15.80 -5.49
C LEU A 66 -0.07 -15.43 -5.38
N ALA A 67 0.60 -15.91 -4.34
CA ALA A 67 2.01 -15.61 -4.13
C ALA A 67 2.91 -16.07 -5.29
N VAL A 68 2.53 -17.15 -5.97
CA VAL A 68 3.26 -17.65 -7.16
C VAL A 68 3.18 -16.70 -8.36
N GLU A 69 2.18 -15.82 -8.41
CA GLU A 69 2.04 -14.82 -9.49
C GLU A 69 3.01 -13.64 -9.32
N ALA A 70 3.72 -13.56 -8.18
CA ALA A 70 4.73 -12.55 -7.92
C ALA A 70 6.10 -12.87 -8.57
N GLU A 71 6.25 -14.02 -9.23
CA GLU A 71 7.48 -14.39 -9.90
C GLU A 71 7.92 -13.32 -10.91
N GLY A 72 9.15 -12.82 -10.75
CA GLY A 72 9.76 -11.81 -11.61
C GLY A 72 9.16 -10.40 -11.50
N LYS A 73 8.25 -10.15 -10.54
CA LYS A 73 7.55 -8.87 -10.41
C LYS A 73 8.22 -7.91 -9.43
N GLU A 74 7.94 -6.63 -9.63
CA GLU A 74 8.32 -5.56 -8.72
C GLU A 74 7.13 -5.14 -7.86
N MET A 75 7.35 -5.03 -6.53
CA MET A 75 6.30 -4.60 -5.63
C MET A 75 6.81 -3.61 -4.58
N THR A 76 5.91 -2.67 -4.23
CA THR A 76 6.13 -1.71 -3.15
C THR A 76 5.06 -1.89 -2.10
N THR A 77 5.49 -2.16 -0.87
CA THR A 77 4.64 -2.20 0.33
C THR A 77 4.81 -0.90 1.13
N ILE A 78 4.06 -0.76 2.22
CA ILE A 78 4.16 0.42 3.09
C ILE A 78 5.58 0.62 3.64
N GLU A 79 6.32 -0.47 3.87
CA GLU A 79 7.71 -0.42 4.35
C GLU A 79 8.66 0.25 3.34
N GLY A 80 8.34 0.18 2.04
CA GLY A 80 9.13 0.81 0.98
C GLY A 80 8.75 2.27 0.67
N ILE A 81 7.79 2.85 1.38
CA ILE A 81 7.36 4.25 1.13
C ILE A 81 8.32 5.26 1.78
N ALA A 82 8.79 4.98 2.99
CA ALA A 82 9.77 5.83 3.69
C ALA A 82 11.18 5.59 3.13
N ASN A 83 12.05 6.60 3.26
CA ASN A 83 13.48 6.45 2.95
C ASN A 83 14.28 6.38 4.27
N GLY A 84 14.55 5.17 4.72
CA GLY A 84 15.17 4.92 6.02
C GLY A 84 14.33 5.50 7.16
N SER A 85 14.89 6.42 7.93
CA SER A 85 14.20 7.11 9.03
C SER A 85 13.40 8.34 8.59
N THR A 86 13.47 8.73 7.32
CA THR A 86 12.78 9.92 6.79
C THR A 86 11.43 9.51 6.21
N LEU A 87 10.36 10.04 6.80
CA LEU A 87 9.01 9.81 6.30
C LEU A 87 8.83 10.45 4.92
N HIS A 88 8.07 9.74 4.07
CA HIS A 88 7.61 10.31 2.81
C HIS A 88 6.60 11.46 3.09
N PRO A 89 6.51 12.52 2.26
CA PRO A 89 5.56 13.62 2.46
C PRO A 89 4.11 13.16 2.69
N ILE A 90 3.67 12.10 2.03
CA ILE A 90 2.36 11.49 2.25
C ILE A 90 2.23 10.99 3.70
N GLN A 91 3.21 10.28 4.22
CA GLN A 91 3.18 9.75 5.59
C GLN A 91 3.17 10.90 6.60
N GLN A 92 3.98 11.94 6.36
CA GLN A 92 4.03 13.13 7.20
C GLN A 92 2.68 13.84 7.22
N SER A 93 2.07 14.05 6.07
CA SER A 93 0.75 14.70 5.95
C SER A 93 -0.36 13.91 6.65
N PHE A 94 -0.32 12.55 6.60
CA PHE A 94 -1.27 11.72 7.35
C PHE A 94 -1.15 11.91 8.87
N LEU A 95 0.06 12.11 9.39
CA LEU A 95 0.30 12.41 10.81
C LEU A 95 -0.21 13.81 11.17
N GLU A 96 0.17 14.82 10.40
CA GLU A 96 -0.16 16.24 10.66
C GLU A 96 -1.67 16.49 10.62
N ASN A 97 -2.40 15.83 9.72
CA ASN A 97 -3.84 15.91 9.62
C ASN A 97 -4.59 14.97 10.59
N ALA A 98 -3.88 14.21 11.43
CA ALA A 98 -4.47 13.16 12.24
C ALA A 98 -5.40 12.23 11.41
N ALA A 99 -4.97 11.86 10.20
CA ALA A 99 -5.71 11.06 9.23
C ALA A 99 -5.70 9.55 9.58
N LEU A 100 -5.48 9.23 10.85
CA LEU A 100 -5.43 7.88 11.38
C LEU A 100 -6.02 7.83 12.78
N GLN A 101 -6.51 6.67 13.19
CA GLN A 101 -6.93 6.38 14.56
C GLN A 101 -6.39 4.99 14.95
N CYS A 102 -7.10 3.88 14.65
CA CYS A 102 -6.63 2.54 14.97
C CYS A 102 -5.41 2.08 14.14
N GLY A 103 -5.17 2.69 12.97
CA GLY A 103 -4.01 2.43 12.12
C GLY A 103 -4.14 1.25 11.13
N ILE A 104 -5.20 0.43 11.21
CA ILE A 104 -5.33 -0.77 10.35
C ILE A 104 -5.45 -0.42 8.86
N CYS A 105 -6.26 0.56 8.49
CA CYS A 105 -6.43 0.96 7.09
C CYS A 105 -5.32 1.90 6.58
N THR A 106 -4.57 2.52 7.49
CA THR A 106 -3.62 3.60 7.16
C THR A 106 -2.55 3.19 6.14
N PRO A 107 -1.88 2.04 6.26
CA PRO A 107 -0.91 1.59 5.25
C PRO A 107 -1.51 1.51 3.85
N GLY A 108 -2.70 0.92 3.71
CA GLY A 108 -3.38 0.80 2.43
C GLY A 108 -3.73 2.17 1.83
N PHE A 109 -4.20 3.12 2.63
CA PHE A 109 -4.46 4.48 2.16
C PHE A 109 -3.18 5.21 1.72
N ILE A 110 -2.08 5.07 2.46
CA ILE A 110 -0.79 5.70 2.10
C ILE A 110 -0.27 5.15 0.77
N VAL A 111 -0.28 3.82 0.59
CA VAL A 111 0.16 3.19 -0.66
C VAL A 111 -0.76 3.58 -1.84
N ALA A 112 -2.08 3.57 -1.65
CA ALA A 112 -3.03 4.01 -2.67
C ALA A 112 -2.84 5.50 -3.03
N THR A 113 -2.58 6.35 -2.03
CA THR A 113 -2.26 7.78 -2.24
C THR A 113 -0.95 7.96 -3.00
N LYS A 114 0.07 7.16 -2.69
CA LYS A 114 1.35 7.20 -3.43
C LYS A 114 1.12 6.92 -4.91
N ALA A 115 0.38 5.87 -5.24
CA ALA A 115 0.08 5.53 -6.62
C ALA A 115 -0.76 6.63 -7.31
N LEU A 116 -1.71 7.24 -6.61
CA LEU A 116 -2.49 8.37 -7.14
C LEU A 116 -1.58 9.56 -7.48
N LEU A 117 -0.74 10.01 -6.54
CA LEU A 117 0.08 11.20 -6.72
C LEU A 117 1.26 11.00 -7.68
N ASP A 118 1.65 9.76 -7.94
CA ASP A 118 2.60 9.43 -9.01
C ASP A 118 1.96 9.56 -10.39
N GLU A 119 0.68 9.19 -10.53
CA GLU A 119 -0.08 9.28 -11.78
C GLU A 119 -0.64 10.69 -12.00
N ASN A 120 -1.24 11.28 -10.98
CA ASN A 120 -1.82 12.62 -11.00
C ASN A 120 -1.32 13.44 -9.80
N PRO A 121 -0.34 14.33 -9.98
CA PRO A 121 0.25 15.12 -8.89
C PRO A 121 -0.65 16.24 -8.37
N ASP A 122 -1.76 16.57 -9.04
CA ASP A 122 -2.71 17.63 -8.66
C ASP A 122 -4.16 17.14 -8.74
N PRO A 123 -4.54 16.11 -7.95
CA PRO A 123 -5.87 15.56 -8.04
C PRO A 123 -6.91 16.47 -7.37
N THR A 124 -8.06 16.61 -8.01
CA THR A 124 -9.25 17.21 -7.37
C THR A 124 -9.75 16.35 -6.22
N GLU A 125 -10.50 16.94 -5.29
CA GLU A 125 -11.13 16.19 -4.20
C GLU A 125 -11.99 15.01 -4.72
N HIS A 126 -12.70 15.22 -5.82
CA HIS A 126 -13.52 14.18 -6.45
C HIS A 126 -12.67 12.99 -6.93
N GLU A 127 -11.54 13.26 -7.59
CA GLU A 127 -10.62 12.21 -8.04
C GLU A 127 -9.99 11.48 -6.87
N ILE A 128 -9.61 12.17 -5.80
CA ILE A 128 -9.12 11.55 -4.56
C ILE A 128 -10.17 10.60 -3.99
N ARG A 129 -11.42 11.05 -3.84
CA ARG A 129 -12.53 10.23 -3.30
C ARG A 129 -12.81 9.02 -4.17
N PHE A 130 -12.78 9.18 -5.49
CA PHE A 130 -12.99 8.08 -6.44
C PHE A 130 -11.86 7.05 -6.38
N TRP A 131 -10.61 7.51 -6.37
CA TRP A 131 -9.43 6.64 -6.30
C TRP A 131 -9.38 5.82 -5.01
N LEU A 132 -9.69 6.46 -3.89
CA LEU A 132 -9.66 5.83 -2.58
C LEU A 132 -10.95 5.07 -2.22
N ALA A 133 -11.91 4.96 -3.12
CA ALA A 133 -13.20 4.29 -2.87
C ALA A 133 -13.05 2.81 -2.46
N ASN A 134 -11.97 2.15 -2.88
CA ASN A 134 -11.66 0.77 -2.49
C ASN A 134 -11.00 0.62 -1.11
N ASN A 135 -10.65 1.74 -0.46
CA ASN A 135 -10.01 1.72 0.86
C ASN A 135 -11.04 2.10 1.93
N LEU A 136 -11.38 1.16 2.80
CA LEU A 136 -12.40 1.37 3.84
C LEU A 136 -11.76 1.74 5.18
N CYS A 137 -12.35 2.75 5.83
CA CYS A 137 -12.01 3.14 7.18
C CYS A 137 -13.26 3.23 8.06
N ARG A 138 -13.29 2.52 9.19
CA ARG A 138 -14.42 2.57 10.14
C ARG A 138 -14.29 3.71 11.16
N CYS A 139 -13.10 4.30 11.31
CA CYS A 139 -12.77 5.20 12.41
C CYS A 139 -12.83 6.68 12.04
N THR A 140 -12.19 7.10 10.93
CA THR A 140 -11.84 8.49 10.65
C THR A 140 -12.96 9.32 10.03
N GLY A 141 -13.97 8.71 9.42
CA GLY A 141 -14.98 9.40 8.62
C GLY A 141 -14.45 10.01 7.31
N TYR A 142 -13.23 9.64 6.89
CA TYR A 142 -12.57 9.96 5.62
C TYR A 142 -12.12 11.42 5.42
N ASP A 143 -12.78 12.43 5.98
CA ASP A 143 -12.49 13.85 5.74
C ASP A 143 -11.00 14.18 5.96
N LYS A 144 -10.43 13.76 7.09
CA LYS A 144 -9.02 13.98 7.41
C LYS A 144 -8.06 13.25 6.44
N ILE A 145 -8.47 12.09 5.93
CA ILE A 145 -7.69 11.35 4.93
C ILE A 145 -7.65 12.14 3.63
N ILE A 146 -8.79 12.65 3.17
CA ILE A 146 -8.87 13.45 1.94
C ILE A 146 -8.00 14.72 2.05
N ARG A 147 -8.09 15.44 3.20
CA ARG A 147 -7.23 16.60 3.46
C ARG A 147 -5.74 16.25 3.44
N ALA A 148 -5.37 15.13 4.09
CA ALA A 148 -4.00 14.67 4.09
C ALA A 148 -3.46 14.40 2.68
N VAL A 149 -4.29 13.88 1.77
CA VAL A 149 -3.89 13.67 0.37
C VAL A 149 -3.70 15.01 -0.35
N GLN A 150 -4.60 15.98 -0.16
CA GLN A 150 -4.49 17.32 -0.75
C GLN A 150 -3.24 18.06 -0.27
N ASP A 151 -2.96 18.02 1.04
CA ASP A 151 -1.76 18.64 1.63
C ASP A 151 -0.47 17.96 1.14
N ALA A 152 -0.47 16.62 1.04
CA ALA A 152 0.65 15.88 0.48
C ALA A 152 0.92 16.26 -0.99
N ALA A 153 -0.14 16.37 -1.80
CA ALA A 153 -0.02 16.81 -3.19
C ALA A 153 0.61 18.21 -3.29
N THR A 154 0.13 19.16 -2.50
CA THR A 154 0.67 20.53 -2.44
C THR A 154 2.14 20.55 -2.03
N THR A 155 2.49 19.78 -0.99
CA THR A 155 3.88 19.71 -0.48
C THR A 155 4.82 19.10 -1.53
N MET A 156 4.39 18.05 -2.22
CA MET A 156 5.21 17.37 -3.24
C MET A 156 5.41 18.22 -4.49
N GLN A 157 4.44 19.08 -4.85
CA GLN A 157 4.59 20.05 -5.93
C GLN A 157 5.58 21.16 -5.56
N GLY A 158 5.47 21.73 -4.36
CA GLY A 158 6.38 22.78 -3.88
C GLY A 158 7.83 22.32 -3.76
N ALA A 159 8.08 21.02 -3.53
CA ALA A 159 9.44 20.46 -3.47
C ALA A 159 10.07 20.25 -4.87
N LYS A 160 9.29 20.32 -5.96
CA LYS A 160 9.75 20.17 -7.35
C LYS A 160 9.99 21.52 -8.05
N ALA A 161 9.57 22.63 -7.44
CA ALA A 161 9.76 24.00 -7.94
C ALA A 161 11.04 24.62 -7.36
#